data_9b4c842387bd7fae50b4576c91fad464
#
_entry.id   9b4c842387bd7fae50b4576c91fad464
#
_cell.length_a   1.000
_cell.length_b   1.000
_cell.length_c   1.000
_cell.angle_alpha   90.00
_cell.angle_beta   90.00
_cell.angle_gamma   90.00
#
_symmetry.space_group_name_H-M   'P 1'
#
loop_
_entity.id
_entity.type
_entity.pdbx_description
1 polymer ?
#
loop_
_entity_poly.entity_id
_entity_poly.type
_entity_poly.pdbx_seq_one_letter_code
_entity_poly.pdbx_strand_id
1 'polypeptide(L)'
;LSSAASDVYKRQDTDYVVKVIERHVEKAKNNLKGSPIIIAGGYGVGSKENFNLLFDLAKELHAEVGASRAAVDAGFADHDRQIGQTGVTVRPKLYIACGISGQIQHIAGMQESGIIISINNDPDAPINTIADYVINGSIEEVVPKMIKYYKQNSK
;
A
#
# COMPACT_ATOMS: atom_id res chain seq x y z
N LEU A 1 18.74 12.27 -14.25
CA LEU A 1 18.84 11.96 -14.42
C LEU A 1 18.93 12.10 -14.80
N SER A 2 18.94 12.42 -14.80
CA SER A 2 19.07 12.39 -15.04
C SER A 2 19.41 12.18 -15.71
N SER A 3 19.77 12.42 -16.11
CA SER A 3 20.15 12.19 -16.82
C SER A 3 20.39 11.35 -17.26
N ALA A 4 20.83 11.27 -16.84
CA ALA A 4 21.18 10.25 -17.22
C ALA A 4 20.20 9.64 -17.78
N ALA A 5 19.50 9.79 -17.45
CA ALA A 5 18.64 9.20 -17.79
C ALA A 5 18.30 9.51 -18.99
N SER A 6 18.57 10.02 -19.46
CA SER A 6 18.11 10.21 -20.42
C SER A 6 18.79 10.32 -21.44
N ASP A 7 19.40 10.54 -21.68
CA ASP A 7 19.92 10.84 -22.63
C ASP A 7 20.43 10.00 -23.35
N VAL A 8 20.51 9.41 -23.39
CA VAL A 8 21.07 8.63 -23.86
C VAL A 8 20.69 8.16 -24.80
N TYR A 9 21.11 8.09 -25.71
CA TYR A 9 21.21 7.37 -26.09
C TYR A 9 21.84 6.62 -27.15
N LYS A 10 22.96 6.06 -27.25
CA LYS A 10 23.49 5.10 -28.00
C LYS A 10 22.86 3.85 -27.62
N ARG A 11 22.99 2.77 -28.31
CA ARG A 11 22.26 1.60 -28.04
C ARG A 11 22.63 0.95 -26.74
N GLN A 12 23.85 0.74 -26.45
CA GLN A 12 24.21 0.21 -25.15
C GLN A 12 23.86 1.15 -24.05
N ASP A 13 23.98 2.44 -24.32
CA ASP A 13 23.63 3.44 -23.34
C ASP A 13 22.14 3.42 -23.04
N THR A 14 21.34 3.14 -24.07
CA THR A 14 19.90 3.02 -23.89
C THR A 14 19.57 1.86 -22.99
N ASP A 15 20.20 0.72 -23.17
CA ASP A 15 19.99 -0.45 -22.32
C ASP A 15 20.37 -0.15 -20.88
N TYR A 16 21.50 0.54 -20.69
CA TYR A 16 21.94 0.91 -19.36
C TYR A 16 20.94 1.84 -18.68
N VAL A 17 20.45 2.81 -19.41
CA VAL A 17 19.50 3.77 -18.87
C VAL A 17 18.19 3.08 -18.46
N VAL A 18 17.71 2.17 -19.28
CA VAL A 18 16.50 1.41 -18.95
C VAL A 18 16.70 0.64 -17.65
N LYS A 19 17.85 0.01 -17.47
CA LYS A 19 18.12 -0.72 -16.24
C LYS A 19 18.17 0.20 -15.02
N VAL A 20 18.75 1.38 -15.18
CA VAL A 20 18.80 2.36 -14.10
C VAL A 20 17.40 2.81 -13.73
N ILE A 21 16.56 3.09 -14.71
CA ILE A 21 15.19 3.49 -14.46
C ILE A 21 14.42 2.39 -13.73
N GLU A 22 14.57 1.15 -14.19
CA GLU A 22 13.91 0.02 -13.54
C GLU A 22 14.33 -0.09 -12.08
N ARG A 23 15.62 0.11 -11.80
CA ARG A 23 16.13 0.04 -10.44
C ARG A 23 15.53 1.13 -9.56
N HIS A 24 15.38 2.32 -10.08
CA HIS A 24 14.76 3.42 -9.34
C HIS A 24 13.28 3.18 -9.08
N VAL A 25 12.58 2.63 -10.06
CA VAL A 25 11.18 2.29 -9.90
C VAL A 25 11.02 1.21 -8.84
N GLU A 26 11.89 0.21 -8.84
CA GLU A 26 11.84 -0.83 -7.83
C GLU A 26 12.10 -0.29 -6.44
N LYS A 27 13.05 0.63 -6.31
CA LYS A 27 13.31 1.26 -5.01
C LYS A 27 12.11 2.04 -4.52
N ALA A 28 11.49 2.80 -5.40
CA ALA A 28 10.29 3.55 -5.04
C ALA A 28 9.16 2.60 -4.65
N LYS A 29 9.05 1.49 -5.39
CA LYS A 29 8.03 0.49 -5.13
C LYS A 29 8.19 -0.14 -3.75
N ASN A 30 9.44 -0.27 -3.27
CA ASN A 30 9.74 -0.91 -2.00
C ASN A 30 9.95 0.06 -0.86
N ASN A 31 9.62 1.34 -1.06
CA ASN A 31 9.88 2.36 -0.05
C ASN A 31 8.76 2.44 0.98
N LEU A 32 8.34 1.30 1.51
CA LEU A 32 7.31 1.27 2.54
C LEU A 32 7.80 1.89 3.84
N LYS A 33 9.05 1.63 4.19
CA LYS A 33 9.59 2.10 5.48
C LYS A 33 9.64 3.62 5.59
N GLY A 34 9.82 4.30 4.46
CA GLY A 34 9.96 5.75 4.47
C GLY A 34 8.70 6.52 4.19
N SER A 35 7.62 5.85 3.86
CA SER A 35 6.39 6.54 3.47
C SER A 35 5.63 7.03 4.70
N PRO A 36 5.17 8.29 4.70
CA PRO A 36 4.34 8.80 5.80
C PRO A 36 2.91 8.27 5.76
N ILE A 37 2.46 7.79 4.61
CA ILE A 37 1.10 7.25 4.47
C ILE A 37 1.18 5.90 3.77
N ILE A 38 0.60 4.89 4.40
CA ILE A 38 0.55 3.55 3.82
C ILE A 38 -0.90 3.09 3.75
N ILE A 39 -1.27 2.57 2.58
CA ILE A 39 -2.57 1.94 2.38
C ILE A 39 -2.30 0.46 2.18
N ALA A 40 -2.75 -0.35 3.13
CA ALA A 40 -2.46 -1.78 3.10
C ALA A 40 -3.73 -2.59 2.89
N GLY A 41 -3.62 -3.61 2.06
CA GLY A 41 -4.74 -4.49 1.77
C GLY A 41 -4.52 -5.88 2.31
N GLY A 42 -5.60 -6.48 2.79
CA GLY A 42 -5.60 -7.85 3.27
C GLY A 42 -6.44 -8.75 2.38
N TYR A 43 -6.62 -9.97 2.84
CA TYR A 43 -7.40 -10.95 2.10
C TYR A 43 -8.85 -10.48 1.90
N GLY A 44 -9.37 -9.69 2.84
CA GLY A 44 -10.72 -9.16 2.76
C GLY A 44 -10.97 -8.20 1.61
N VAL A 45 -9.91 -7.75 0.92
CA VAL A 45 -10.07 -6.96 -0.30
C VAL A 45 -10.79 -7.76 -1.39
N GLY A 46 -10.58 -9.07 -1.41
CA GLY A 46 -11.39 -9.98 -2.21
C GLY A 46 -10.81 -10.39 -3.54
N SER A 47 -10.10 -9.51 -4.22
CA SER A 47 -9.54 -9.83 -5.54
C SER A 47 -8.40 -8.87 -5.86
N LYS A 48 -7.60 -9.25 -6.85
CA LYS A 48 -6.54 -8.38 -7.34
C LYS A 48 -7.12 -7.13 -7.99
N GLU A 49 -8.27 -7.25 -8.62
CA GLU A 49 -8.94 -6.10 -9.23
C GLU A 49 -9.33 -5.07 -8.17
N ASN A 50 -9.90 -5.55 -7.07
CA ASN A 50 -10.23 -4.66 -5.96
C ASN A 50 -8.96 -4.10 -5.31
N PHE A 51 -7.89 -4.87 -5.31
CA PHE A 51 -6.63 -4.40 -4.77
C PHE A 51 -6.08 -3.23 -5.58
N ASN A 52 -6.39 -3.17 -6.88
CA ASN A 52 -5.99 -2.03 -7.71
C ASN A 52 -6.63 -0.73 -7.25
N LEU A 53 -7.78 -0.80 -6.59
CA LEU A 53 -8.39 0.40 -6.01
C LEU A 53 -7.48 1.03 -4.96
N LEU A 54 -6.72 0.21 -4.25
CA LEU A 54 -5.79 0.71 -3.24
C LEU A 54 -4.64 1.47 -3.90
N PHE A 55 -4.17 1.01 -5.05
CA PHE A 55 -3.17 1.73 -5.80
C PHE A 55 -3.70 3.07 -6.31
N ASP A 56 -4.96 3.09 -6.75
CA ASP A 56 -5.58 4.34 -7.20
C ASP A 56 -5.71 5.33 -6.05
N LEU A 57 -6.13 4.86 -4.89
CA LEU A 57 -6.22 5.73 -3.71
C LEU A 57 -4.84 6.21 -3.28
N ALA A 58 -3.85 5.33 -3.31
CA ALA A 58 -2.49 5.70 -2.94
C ALA A 58 -1.95 6.79 -3.84
N LYS A 59 -2.29 6.74 -5.12
CA LYS A 59 -1.86 7.77 -6.06
C LYS A 59 -2.44 9.13 -5.67
N GLU A 60 -3.70 9.18 -5.25
CA GLU A 60 -4.32 10.43 -4.85
C GLU A 60 -3.73 10.99 -3.55
N LEU A 61 -3.30 10.12 -2.66
CA LEU A 61 -2.77 10.52 -1.35
C LEU A 61 -1.24 10.59 -1.32
N HIS A 62 -0.58 10.27 -2.42
CA HIS A 62 0.89 10.15 -2.47
C HIS A 62 1.38 9.14 -1.43
N ALA A 63 0.68 8.02 -1.33
CA ALA A 63 0.94 6.98 -0.36
C ALA A 63 1.59 5.77 -1.01
N GLU A 64 2.13 4.88 -0.18
CA GLU A 64 2.60 3.59 -0.65
C GLU A 64 1.57 2.51 -0.33
N VAL A 65 1.59 1.44 -1.12
CA VAL A 65 0.67 0.34 -0.93
C VAL A 65 1.40 -0.84 -0.31
N GLY A 66 0.85 -1.35 0.78
CA GLY A 66 1.35 -2.55 1.43
C GLY A 66 0.31 -3.64 1.40
N ALA A 67 0.68 -4.82 1.89
CA ALA A 67 -0.21 -5.96 1.88
C ALA A 67 0.04 -6.86 3.09
N SER A 68 -1.00 -7.56 3.51
CA SER A 68 -0.84 -8.61 4.50
C SER A 68 -0.27 -9.85 3.82
N ARG A 69 0.25 -10.78 4.62
CA ARG A 69 0.75 -12.04 4.08
C ARG A 69 -0.34 -12.79 3.31
N ALA A 70 -1.56 -12.80 3.86
CA ALA A 70 -2.66 -13.51 3.22
C ALA A 70 -2.97 -12.93 1.85
N ALA A 71 -2.89 -11.61 1.69
CA ALA A 71 -3.12 -10.97 0.40
C ALA A 71 -2.01 -11.33 -0.60
N VAL A 72 -0.77 -11.38 -0.13
CA VAL A 72 0.35 -11.77 -0.97
C VAL A 72 0.21 -13.24 -1.40
N ASP A 73 -0.12 -14.12 -0.45
CA ASP A 73 -0.31 -15.54 -0.74
C ASP A 73 -1.45 -15.75 -1.74
N ALA A 74 -2.46 -14.90 -1.71
CA ALA A 74 -3.59 -14.98 -2.63
C ALA A 74 -3.26 -14.40 -4.01
N GLY A 75 -2.08 -13.80 -4.18
CA GLY A 75 -1.68 -13.23 -5.46
C GLY A 75 -2.19 -11.81 -5.70
N PHE A 76 -2.70 -11.14 -4.67
CA PHE A 76 -3.22 -9.78 -4.82
C PHE A 76 -2.12 -8.75 -4.93
N ALA A 77 -0.96 -9.02 -4.33
CA ALA A 77 0.18 -8.10 -4.34
C ALA A 77 1.48 -8.88 -4.32
N ASP A 78 2.56 -8.22 -4.71
CA ASP A 78 3.88 -8.83 -4.72
C ASP A 78 4.42 -8.98 -3.31
N HIS A 79 5.28 -9.96 -3.12
CA HIS A 79 5.87 -10.26 -1.83
C HIS A 79 6.64 -9.08 -1.24
N ASP A 80 7.22 -8.25 -2.09
CA ASP A 80 8.01 -7.12 -1.62
C ASP A 80 7.15 -6.01 -0.97
N ARG A 81 5.83 -6.13 -1.02
CA ARG A 81 4.92 -5.22 -0.34
C ARG A 81 4.37 -5.78 0.96
N GLN A 82 4.83 -6.96 1.35
CA GLN A 82 4.30 -7.60 2.55
C GLN A 82 4.75 -6.89 3.82
N ILE A 83 3.79 -6.55 4.66
CA ILE A 83 4.01 -5.92 5.97
C ILE A 83 3.73 -6.95 7.05
N GLY A 84 4.59 -7.01 8.04
CA GLY A 84 4.43 -7.93 9.14
C GLY A 84 5.76 -8.47 9.62
N GLN A 85 5.68 -9.45 10.51
CA GLN A 85 6.87 -10.04 11.11
C GLN A 85 7.79 -10.68 10.08
N THR A 86 7.22 -11.29 9.04
CA THR A 86 8.00 -11.94 7.98
C THR A 86 8.18 -11.04 6.76
N GLY A 87 7.77 -9.79 6.86
CA GLY A 87 7.92 -8.82 5.80
C GLY A 87 8.60 -7.58 6.32
N VAL A 88 8.04 -6.43 5.93
CA VAL A 88 8.58 -5.13 6.31
C VAL A 88 7.87 -4.61 7.54
N THR A 89 8.62 -3.98 8.45
CA THR A 89 8.04 -3.26 9.59
C THR A 89 7.99 -1.79 9.23
N VAL A 90 6.84 -1.15 9.45
CA VAL A 90 6.60 0.23 9.02
C VAL A 90 6.10 1.09 10.17
N ARG A 91 6.37 2.38 10.06
CA ARG A 91 5.95 3.38 11.06
C ARG A 91 5.41 4.63 10.37
N PRO A 92 4.38 4.50 9.53
CA PRO A 92 3.83 5.68 8.87
C PRO A 92 3.10 6.56 9.87
N LYS A 93 2.87 7.80 9.50
CA LYS A 93 2.01 8.67 10.30
C LYS A 93 0.56 8.25 10.18
N LEU A 94 0.18 7.69 9.01
CA LEU A 94 -1.17 7.23 8.76
C LEU A 94 -1.12 5.86 8.09
N TYR A 95 -1.82 4.91 8.67
CA TYR A 95 -1.92 3.55 8.15
C TYR A 95 -3.40 3.24 7.90
N ILE A 96 -3.74 2.99 6.64
CA ILE A 96 -5.12 2.64 6.28
C ILE A 96 -5.15 1.15 5.97
N ALA A 97 -5.78 0.38 6.83
CA ALA A 97 -5.87 -1.07 6.71
C ALA A 97 -7.19 -1.43 6.03
N CYS A 98 -7.10 -2.04 4.86
CA CYS A 98 -8.26 -2.35 4.02
C CYS A 98 -8.46 -3.85 3.97
N GLY A 99 -9.51 -4.34 4.61
CA GLY A 99 -9.83 -5.78 4.62
C GLY A 99 -8.79 -6.63 5.32
N ILE A 100 -8.12 -6.09 6.32
CA ILE A 100 -7.10 -6.79 7.09
C ILE A 100 -7.72 -7.29 8.39
N SER A 101 -7.55 -8.58 8.69
CA SER A 101 -8.07 -9.13 9.95
C SER A 101 -7.25 -8.68 11.14
N GLY A 102 -5.94 -8.59 10.99
CA GLY A 102 -5.08 -8.14 12.08
C GLY A 102 -4.48 -9.28 12.89
N GLN A 103 -3.92 -10.27 12.22
CA GLN A 103 -3.18 -11.31 12.90
C GLN A 103 -1.98 -10.70 13.61
N ILE A 104 -1.53 -11.35 14.66
CA ILE A 104 -0.43 -10.85 15.50
C ILE A 104 0.80 -10.51 14.65
N GLN A 105 1.10 -11.36 13.67
CA GLN A 105 2.27 -11.16 12.81
C GLN A 105 2.16 -9.90 11.98
N HIS A 106 0.96 -9.56 11.51
CA HIS A 106 0.76 -8.33 10.74
C HIS A 106 0.84 -7.11 11.65
N ILE A 107 0.18 -7.20 12.80
CA ILE A 107 0.14 -6.09 13.77
C ILE A 107 1.56 -5.76 14.23
N ALA A 108 2.40 -6.76 14.42
CA ALA A 108 3.79 -6.53 14.82
C ALA A 108 4.53 -5.65 13.82
N GLY A 109 4.12 -5.66 12.55
CA GLY A 109 4.78 -4.87 11.52
C GLY A 109 4.24 -3.46 11.34
N MET A 110 3.13 -3.09 12.02
CA MET A 110 2.54 -1.77 11.79
C MET A 110 1.99 -1.11 13.06
N GLN A 111 2.09 -1.74 14.20
CA GLN A 111 1.48 -1.22 15.42
C GLN A 111 2.05 0.11 15.90
N GLU A 112 3.23 0.47 15.41
CA GLU A 112 3.85 1.75 15.75
C GLU A 112 3.40 2.90 14.86
N SER A 113 2.39 2.68 14.03
CA SER A 113 1.83 3.73 13.17
C SER A 113 1.19 4.82 14.01
N GLY A 114 1.21 6.07 13.50
CA GLY A 114 0.66 7.20 14.23
C GLY A 114 -0.86 7.14 14.35
N ILE A 115 -1.53 7.04 13.22
CA ILE A 115 -2.99 6.89 13.18
C ILE A 115 -3.31 5.66 12.35
N ILE A 116 -4.19 4.83 12.86
CA ILE A 116 -4.61 3.60 12.19
C ILE A 116 -6.10 3.68 11.87
N ILE A 117 -6.43 3.55 10.58
CA ILE A 117 -7.81 3.52 10.12
C ILE A 117 -8.07 2.12 9.56
N SER A 118 -9.11 1.47 10.03
CA SER A 118 -9.52 0.16 9.54
C SER A 118 -10.77 0.29 8.68
N ILE A 119 -10.70 -0.20 7.44
CA ILE A 119 -11.85 -0.31 6.56
C ILE A 119 -12.13 -1.79 6.43
N ASN A 120 -13.24 -2.24 6.98
CA ASN A 120 -13.51 -3.67 7.09
C ASN A 120 -15.02 -3.90 7.12
N ASN A 121 -15.45 -4.96 6.46
CA ASN A 121 -16.86 -5.35 6.56
C ASN A 121 -17.10 -6.35 7.69
N ASP A 122 -16.06 -6.74 8.42
CA ASP A 122 -16.17 -7.58 9.60
C ASP A 122 -16.00 -6.71 10.84
N PRO A 123 -17.09 -6.43 11.57
CA PRO A 123 -16.99 -5.56 12.74
C PRO A 123 -16.16 -6.17 13.88
N ASP A 124 -15.92 -7.47 13.84
CA ASP A 124 -15.18 -8.19 14.88
C ASP A 124 -13.72 -8.45 14.49
N ALA A 125 -13.24 -7.87 13.41
CA ALA A 125 -11.85 -8.06 13.01
C ALA A 125 -10.91 -7.59 14.12
N PRO A 126 -9.91 -8.41 14.50
CA PRO A 126 -9.01 -8.03 15.60
C PRO A 126 -8.30 -6.70 15.41
N ILE A 127 -8.01 -6.29 14.17
CA ILE A 127 -7.34 -5.02 13.93
C ILE A 127 -8.18 -3.82 14.40
N ASN A 128 -9.49 -4.00 14.48
CA ASN A 128 -10.37 -2.91 14.91
C ASN A 128 -10.11 -2.52 16.36
N THR A 129 -9.52 -3.40 17.15
CA THR A 129 -9.24 -3.11 18.56
C THR A 129 -8.07 -2.13 18.72
N ILE A 130 -7.19 -2.05 17.72
CA ILE A 130 -6.06 -1.13 17.79
C ILE A 130 -6.25 0.06 16.84
N ALA A 131 -7.28 0.05 16.00
CA ALA A 131 -7.53 1.14 15.07
C ALA A 131 -8.08 2.35 15.82
N ASP A 132 -7.63 3.53 15.40
CA ASP A 132 -8.14 4.78 15.93
C ASP A 132 -9.52 5.08 15.36
N TYR A 133 -9.77 4.67 14.10
CA TYR A 133 -11.05 4.84 13.43
C TYR A 133 -11.40 3.56 12.69
N VAL A 134 -12.66 3.18 12.72
CA VAL A 134 -13.14 1.98 12.03
C VAL A 134 -14.27 2.41 11.09
N ILE A 135 -14.11 2.05 9.81
CA ILE A 135 -15.13 2.27 8.81
C ILE A 135 -15.68 0.90 8.45
N ASN A 136 -16.96 0.69 8.75
CA ASN A 136 -17.60 -0.60 8.49
C ASN A 136 -18.20 -0.56 7.08
N GLY A 137 -17.60 -1.33 6.17
CA GLY A 137 -18.06 -1.37 4.80
C GLY A 137 -17.08 -2.16 3.95
N SER A 138 -17.46 -2.38 2.70
CA SER A 138 -16.61 -3.11 1.76
C SER A 138 -15.64 -2.16 1.08
N ILE A 139 -14.55 -2.75 0.58
CA ILE A 139 -13.55 -1.97 -0.14
C ILE A 139 -14.15 -1.39 -1.41
N GLU A 140 -15.01 -2.16 -2.10
CA GLU A 140 -15.65 -1.73 -3.34
C GLU A 140 -16.55 -0.52 -3.15
N GLU A 141 -17.09 -0.35 -1.95
CA GLU A 141 -17.94 0.80 -1.65
C GLU A 141 -17.18 1.98 -1.12
N VAL A 142 -16.26 1.73 -0.19
CA VAL A 142 -15.61 2.80 0.57
C VAL A 142 -14.49 3.45 -0.22
N VAL A 143 -13.62 2.64 -0.82
CA VAL A 143 -12.42 3.18 -1.47
C VAL A 143 -12.75 4.08 -2.66
N PRO A 144 -13.67 3.70 -3.56
CA PRO A 144 -14.01 4.61 -4.67
C PRO A 144 -14.56 5.96 -4.19
N LYS A 145 -15.31 5.97 -3.09
CA LYS A 145 -15.81 7.22 -2.52
C LYS A 145 -14.68 8.08 -2.00
N MET A 146 -13.68 7.46 -1.37
CA MET A 146 -12.51 8.18 -0.89
C MET A 146 -11.72 8.77 -2.05
N ILE A 147 -11.52 7.99 -3.11
CA ILE A 147 -10.81 8.47 -4.29
C ILE A 147 -11.51 9.67 -4.88
N LYS A 148 -12.82 9.59 -5.03
CA LYS A 148 -13.60 10.69 -5.59
C LYS A 148 -13.48 11.92 -4.71
N TYR A 149 -13.57 11.75 -3.41
CA TYR A 149 -13.46 12.86 -2.47
C TYR A 149 -12.12 13.58 -2.60
N TYR A 150 -11.03 12.83 -2.61
CA TYR A 150 -9.70 13.41 -2.67
C TYR A 150 -9.41 14.05 -4.03
N LYS A 151 -9.94 13.52 -5.11
CA LYS A 151 -9.81 14.15 -6.41
C LYS A 151 -10.49 15.51 -6.44
N GLN A 152 -11.65 15.62 -5.81
CA GLN A 152 -12.40 16.86 -5.79
C GLN A 152 -11.75 17.91 -4.91
N ASN A 153 -11.04 17.49 -3.87
CA ASN A 153 -10.54 18.39 -2.83
C ASN A 153 -9.03 18.57 -2.84
N SER A 154 -8.32 18.02 -3.81
CA SER A 154 -6.87 18.11 -3.85
C SER A 154 -6.35 19.26 -4.70
N LYS A 155 -7.15 20.22 -5.00
CA LYS A 155 -6.74 21.36 -5.84
C LYS A 155 -6.19 22.51 -5.05
#